data_57d2498c0cebd622c843d55c8e02f8ea
#
_entry.id   57d2498c0cebd622c843d55c8e02f8ea
#
_cell.length_a   1.000
_cell.length_b   1.000
_cell.length_c   1.000
_cell.angle_alpha   90.00
_cell.angle_beta   90.00
_cell.angle_gamma   90.00
#
_symmetry.space_group_name_H-M   'P 1'
#
loop_
_entity.id
_entity.type
_entity.pdbx_description
1 polymer ?
#
loop_
_entity_poly.entity_id
_entity_poly.type
_entity_poly.pdbx_seq_one_letter_code
_entity_poly.pdbx_strand_id
1 'polypeptide(L)'
;FRELTDLSTFDLFGFDAADTPTPEQMPNLHWFWMTSLPEDAAKAAKQLWKGKPGMDLRITKPRKPEWLAQNLDNPFRGWDGAEHIPASAAKKAADQYRKTRSQMMKLAAEPDGDAQTQALEAVAAYTQTFNKMRFIETEERDEIYMALRGILDALPGDTLQKDALIEQFEQLRDF
;
A
#
# COMPACT_ATOMS: atom_id res chain seq x y z
N PHE A 1 -3.15 27.53 -5.19
CA PHE A 1 -3.28 27.03 -3.79
C PHE A 1 -3.30 28.14 -2.71
N ARG A 2 -3.19 29.44 -3.10
CA ARG A 2 -3.13 30.56 -2.13
C ARG A 2 -4.39 30.72 -1.29
N GLU A 3 -5.53 30.22 -1.76
CA GLU A 3 -6.84 30.30 -1.08
C GLU A 3 -7.10 29.15 -0.09
N LEU A 4 -6.22 28.12 -0.07
CA LEU A 4 -6.41 26.97 0.82
C LEU A 4 -6.19 27.36 2.27
N THR A 5 -7.16 27.01 3.11
CA THR A 5 -7.11 27.18 4.57
C THR A 5 -6.79 25.88 5.30
N ASP A 6 -7.19 24.75 4.71
CA ASP A 6 -7.07 23.41 5.29
C ASP A 6 -6.57 22.43 4.23
N LEU A 7 -5.64 21.57 4.59
CA LEU A 7 -5.08 20.53 3.71
C LEU A 7 -4.84 19.25 4.48
N SER A 8 -5.38 18.15 3.96
CA SER A 8 -5.07 16.79 4.41
C SER A 8 -4.40 16.03 3.29
N THR A 9 -3.31 15.33 3.62
CA THR A 9 -2.57 14.51 2.67
C THR A 9 -2.27 13.15 3.30
N PHE A 10 -2.48 12.10 2.52
CA PHE A 10 -2.33 10.71 2.97
C PHE A 10 -1.31 9.98 2.09
N ASP A 11 -0.76 8.90 2.63
CA ASP A 11 0.14 7.98 1.90
C ASP A 11 1.36 8.64 1.25
N LEU A 12 1.99 9.56 1.95
CA LEU A 12 3.14 10.32 1.47
C LEU A 12 4.47 9.53 1.57
N PHE A 13 4.45 8.23 1.31
CA PHE A 13 5.60 7.33 1.49
C PHE A 13 6.82 7.66 0.61
N GLY A 14 6.59 8.22 -0.58
CA GLY A 14 7.66 8.63 -1.51
C GLY A 14 7.85 10.14 -1.57
N PHE A 15 7.35 10.87 -0.57
CA PHE A 15 7.40 12.33 -0.55
C PHE A 15 8.83 12.81 -0.26
N ASP A 16 9.35 13.71 -1.11
CA ASP A 16 10.64 14.37 -0.90
C ASP A 16 10.46 15.59 0.03
N ALA A 17 11.42 15.80 0.91
CA ALA A 17 11.47 16.97 1.79
C ALA A 17 11.44 18.30 0.99
N ALA A 18 12.03 18.31 -0.21
CA ALA A 18 12.06 19.46 -1.10
C ALA A 18 10.68 19.83 -1.67
N ASP A 19 9.75 18.86 -1.72
CA ASP A 19 8.40 19.08 -2.24
C ASP A 19 7.43 19.64 -1.17
N THR A 20 7.91 19.82 0.06
CA THR A 20 7.08 20.39 1.15
C THR A 20 6.64 21.81 0.79
N PRO A 21 5.33 22.09 0.69
CA PRO A 21 4.86 23.43 0.38
C PRO A 21 5.26 24.42 1.47
N THR A 22 5.67 25.60 1.05
CA THR A 22 6.14 26.65 1.97
C THR A 22 5.00 27.54 2.45
N PRO A 23 5.16 28.24 3.60
CA PRO A 23 4.19 29.24 4.06
C PRO A 23 3.92 30.34 3.03
N GLU A 24 4.89 30.69 2.17
CA GLU A 24 4.74 31.68 1.10
C GLU A 24 3.89 31.17 -0.06
N GLN A 25 3.97 29.88 -0.34
CA GLN A 25 3.14 29.23 -1.36
C GLN A 25 1.69 29.06 -0.90
N MET A 26 1.50 28.84 0.41
CA MET A 26 0.20 28.63 1.04
C MET A 26 0.00 29.58 2.25
N PRO A 27 -0.14 30.90 1.99
CA PRO A 27 -0.14 31.91 3.06
C PRO A 27 -1.35 31.80 4.00
N ASN A 28 -2.50 31.33 3.49
CA ASN A 28 -3.76 31.21 4.23
C ASN A 28 -3.97 29.85 4.90
N LEU A 29 -3.01 28.91 4.76
CA LEU A 29 -3.13 27.61 5.37
C LEU A 29 -3.01 27.69 6.89
N HIS A 30 -4.04 27.24 7.61
CA HIS A 30 -4.13 27.22 9.07
C HIS A 30 -4.08 25.80 9.63
N TRP A 31 -4.51 24.82 8.87
CA TRP A 31 -4.50 23.43 9.27
C TRP A 31 -3.88 22.56 8.18
N PHE A 32 -2.88 21.77 8.54
CA PHE A 32 -2.17 20.89 7.62
C PHE A 32 -1.92 19.54 8.27
N TRP A 33 -2.57 18.51 7.77
CA TRP A 33 -2.36 17.13 8.21
C TRP A 33 -1.64 16.33 7.14
N MET A 34 -0.51 15.75 7.53
CA MET A 34 0.32 14.90 6.67
C MET A 34 0.49 13.54 7.32
N THR A 35 0.30 12.45 6.54
CA THR A 35 0.40 11.08 7.06
C THR A 35 1.44 10.29 6.28
N SER A 36 2.23 9.47 7.01
CA SER A 36 3.15 8.49 6.44
C SER A 36 4.32 9.05 5.64
N LEU A 37 4.76 10.26 5.95
CA LEU A 37 5.97 10.83 5.34
C LEU A 37 7.24 10.06 5.76
N PRO A 38 8.29 10.07 4.92
CA PRO A 38 9.64 9.80 5.38
C PRO A 38 10.02 10.67 6.59
N GLU A 39 10.81 10.13 7.52
CA GLU A 39 11.17 10.86 8.76
C GLU A 39 11.92 12.17 8.49
N ASP A 40 12.75 12.21 7.47
CA ASP A 40 13.49 13.42 7.05
C ASP A 40 12.54 14.48 6.49
N ALA A 41 11.60 14.10 5.63
CA ALA A 41 10.56 14.98 5.13
C ALA A 41 9.66 15.50 6.26
N ALA A 42 9.31 14.64 7.23
CA ALA A 42 8.55 15.04 8.41
C ALA A 42 9.30 16.08 9.28
N LYS A 43 10.63 15.94 9.43
CA LYS A 43 11.48 16.92 10.13
C LYS A 43 11.56 18.23 9.36
N ALA A 44 11.75 18.16 8.03
CA ALA A 44 11.78 19.34 7.16
C ALA A 44 10.48 20.12 7.20
N ALA A 45 9.34 19.43 7.07
CA ALA A 45 8.02 20.07 7.15
C ALA A 45 7.80 20.78 8.50
N LYS A 46 8.14 20.12 9.62
CA LYS A 46 8.05 20.74 10.95
C LYS A 46 8.92 22.00 11.06
N GLN A 47 10.12 21.96 10.52
CA GLN A 47 11.04 23.11 10.55
C GLN A 47 10.53 24.26 9.67
N LEU A 48 10.04 23.94 8.49
CA LEU A 48 9.54 24.92 7.50
C LEU A 48 8.31 25.72 8.02
N TRP A 49 7.40 25.00 8.68
CA TRP A 49 6.17 25.58 9.21
C TRP A 49 6.32 26.11 10.65
N LYS A 50 7.52 25.97 11.25
CA LYS A 50 7.79 26.44 12.60
C LYS A 50 7.66 27.96 12.68
N GLY A 51 6.83 28.42 13.60
CA GLY A 51 6.66 29.84 13.88
C GLY A 51 5.64 30.55 13.00
N LYS A 52 4.93 29.86 12.08
CA LYS A 52 3.77 30.46 11.40
C LYS A 52 2.64 30.61 12.40
N PRO A 53 2.16 31.86 12.70
CA PRO A 53 1.09 32.09 13.64
C PRO A 53 -0.22 31.41 13.18
N GLY A 54 -0.94 30.79 14.11
CA GLY A 54 -2.25 30.18 13.85
C GLY A 54 -2.19 28.86 13.04
N MET A 55 -0.99 28.28 12.85
CA MET A 55 -0.81 27.02 12.13
C MET A 55 -0.97 25.81 13.05
N ASP A 56 -1.91 24.92 12.76
CA ASP A 56 -1.99 23.56 13.33
C ASP A 56 -1.39 22.56 12.32
N LEU A 57 -0.13 22.21 12.51
CA LEU A 57 0.58 21.20 11.70
C LEU A 57 0.55 19.86 12.41
N ARG A 58 -0.12 18.88 11.80
CA ARG A 58 -0.16 17.50 12.28
C ARG A 58 0.59 16.59 11.34
N ILE A 59 1.61 15.92 11.86
CA ILE A 59 2.34 14.88 11.11
C ILE A 59 2.22 13.59 11.89
N THR A 60 1.53 12.62 11.28
CA THR A 60 1.27 11.31 11.87
C THR A 60 2.00 10.20 11.12
N LYS A 61 2.39 9.15 11.85
CA LYS A 61 3.04 7.95 11.31
C LYS A 61 4.27 8.24 10.41
N PRO A 62 5.24 9.07 10.83
CA PRO A 62 6.46 9.24 10.05
C PRO A 62 7.16 7.88 9.89
N ARG A 63 7.68 7.62 8.69
CA ARG A 63 8.21 6.31 8.29
C ARG A 63 9.74 6.33 8.25
N LYS A 64 10.36 5.35 8.92
CA LYS A 64 11.81 5.18 8.90
C LYS A 64 12.30 4.67 7.55
N PRO A 65 13.55 4.97 7.14
CA PRO A 65 14.13 4.49 5.89
C PRO A 65 14.04 2.96 5.72
N GLU A 66 14.28 2.20 6.79
CA GLU A 66 14.22 0.74 6.77
C GLU A 66 12.80 0.23 6.49
N TRP A 67 11.79 0.90 7.06
CA TRP A 67 10.39 0.58 6.80
C TRP A 67 10.02 0.88 5.34
N LEU A 68 10.45 2.04 4.82
CA LEU A 68 10.21 2.43 3.43
C LEU A 68 10.84 1.43 2.46
N ALA A 69 12.12 1.06 2.67
CA ALA A 69 12.81 0.09 1.82
C ALA A 69 12.08 -1.27 1.74
N GLN A 70 11.37 -1.66 2.81
CA GLN A 70 10.64 -2.92 2.87
C GLN A 70 9.21 -2.85 2.34
N ASN A 71 8.61 -1.65 2.26
CA ASN A 71 7.18 -1.50 2.04
C ASN A 71 6.78 -0.60 0.86
N LEU A 72 7.71 0.01 0.11
CA LEU A 72 7.34 0.82 -1.06
C LEU A 72 6.53 0.02 -2.09
N ASP A 73 6.93 -1.24 -2.32
CA ASP A 73 6.25 -2.15 -3.26
C ASP A 73 5.11 -2.95 -2.61
N ASN A 74 4.80 -2.70 -1.33
CA ASN A 74 3.74 -3.40 -0.63
C ASN A 74 2.39 -2.69 -0.90
N PRO A 75 1.44 -3.30 -1.61
CA PRO A 75 0.12 -2.70 -1.87
C PRO A 75 -0.68 -2.49 -0.57
N PHE A 76 -0.43 -3.30 0.47
CA PHE A 76 -1.08 -3.21 1.79
C PHE A 76 -0.34 -2.31 2.79
N ARG A 77 0.56 -1.44 2.32
CA ARG A 77 1.32 -0.55 3.21
C ARG A 77 0.44 0.42 4.00
N GLY A 78 -0.71 0.81 3.44
CA GLY A 78 -1.72 1.64 4.09
C GLY A 78 -2.37 0.98 5.31
N TRP A 79 -2.41 -0.37 5.35
CA TRP A 79 -2.97 -1.14 6.46
C TRP A 79 -2.16 -1.02 7.75
N ASP A 80 -0.86 -0.71 7.64
CA ASP A 80 0.00 -0.53 8.82
C ASP A 80 -0.39 0.73 9.59
N GLY A 81 -1.05 0.52 10.71
CA GLY A 81 -1.55 1.55 11.61
C GLY A 81 -2.88 2.17 11.18
N ALA A 82 -3.63 1.58 10.26
CA ALA A 82 -5.05 1.87 10.09
C ALA A 82 -5.79 1.45 11.37
N GLU A 83 -6.77 2.25 11.81
CA GLU A 83 -7.38 2.10 13.14
C GLU A 83 -8.13 0.78 13.29
N HIS A 84 -8.81 0.34 12.23
CA HIS A 84 -9.63 -0.88 12.21
C HIS A 84 -8.86 -2.14 11.81
N ILE A 85 -7.58 -1.99 11.37
CA ILE A 85 -6.75 -3.12 10.89
C ILE A 85 -5.71 -3.50 11.95
N PRO A 86 -5.75 -4.72 12.48
CA PRO A 86 -4.72 -5.19 13.40
C PRO A 86 -3.33 -5.21 12.74
N ALA A 87 -2.29 -4.73 13.43
CA ALA A 87 -0.92 -4.71 12.90
C ALA A 87 -0.43 -6.10 12.45
N SER A 88 -0.86 -7.17 13.15
CA SER A 88 -0.55 -8.55 12.76
C SER A 88 -1.20 -8.94 11.43
N ALA A 89 -2.37 -8.42 11.12
CA ALA A 89 -3.06 -8.65 9.86
C ALA A 89 -2.41 -7.89 8.70
N ALA A 90 -2.03 -6.62 8.91
CA ALA A 90 -1.27 -5.85 7.93
C ALA A 90 0.05 -6.55 7.55
N LYS A 91 0.80 -7.04 8.54
CA LYS A 91 2.00 -7.84 8.31
C LYS A 91 1.70 -9.12 7.52
N LYS A 92 0.66 -9.86 7.91
CA LYS A 92 0.27 -11.12 7.25
C LYS A 92 -0.14 -10.90 5.80
N ALA A 93 -0.86 -9.81 5.50
CA ALA A 93 -1.22 -9.42 4.13
C ALA A 93 0.03 -9.14 3.28
N ALA A 94 0.97 -8.34 3.79
CA ALA A 94 2.22 -8.04 3.12
C ALA A 94 3.07 -9.29 2.87
N ASP A 95 3.18 -10.19 3.85
CA ASP A 95 3.94 -11.43 3.73
C ASP A 95 3.31 -12.38 2.70
N GLN A 96 1.97 -12.50 2.70
CA GLN A 96 1.25 -13.32 1.72
C GLN A 96 1.41 -12.75 0.30
N TYR A 97 1.29 -11.44 0.13
CA TYR A 97 1.51 -10.79 -1.16
C TYR A 97 2.91 -11.09 -1.71
N ARG A 98 3.96 -10.87 -0.91
CA ARG A 98 5.35 -11.14 -1.33
C ARG A 98 5.55 -12.61 -1.70
N LYS A 99 5.00 -13.52 -0.91
CA LYS A 99 5.07 -14.98 -1.17
C LYS A 99 4.40 -15.32 -2.49
N THR A 100 3.15 -14.86 -2.69
CA THR A 100 2.39 -15.13 -3.92
C THR A 100 3.10 -14.53 -5.13
N ARG A 101 3.53 -13.26 -5.06
CA ARG A 101 4.28 -12.60 -6.15
C ARG A 101 5.55 -13.37 -6.52
N SER A 102 6.36 -13.76 -5.55
CA SER A 102 7.59 -14.50 -5.79
C SER A 102 7.34 -15.86 -6.44
N GLN A 103 6.32 -16.59 -5.97
CA GLN A 103 5.95 -17.88 -6.53
C GLN A 103 5.44 -17.73 -7.96
N MET A 104 4.55 -16.79 -8.23
CA MET A 104 3.99 -16.54 -9.56
C MET A 104 5.05 -16.11 -10.57
N MET A 105 5.97 -15.22 -10.18
CA MET A 105 7.08 -14.79 -11.03
C MET A 105 7.99 -15.96 -11.40
N LYS A 106 8.28 -16.85 -10.46
CA LYS A 106 9.09 -18.06 -10.72
C LYS A 106 8.39 -19.01 -11.71
N LEU A 107 7.11 -19.30 -11.49
CA LEU A 107 6.32 -20.18 -12.36
C LEU A 107 6.20 -19.63 -13.78
N ALA A 108 6.07 -18.31 -13.94
CA ALA A 108 6.00 -17.68 -15.24
C ALA A 108 7.36 -17.63 -15.97
N ALA A 109 8.47 -17.52 -15.24
CA ALA A 109 9.82 -17.49 -15.81
C ALA A 109 10.34 -18.88 -16.23
N GLU A 110 10.00 -19.89 -15.47
CA GLU A 110 10.45 -21.27 -15.67
C GLU A 110 9.25 -22.25 -15.63
N PRO A 111 8.36 -22.20 -16.64
CA PRO A 111 7.15 -23.00 -16.63
C PRO A 111 7.47 -24.48 -16.86
N ASP A 112 6.95 -25.32 -15.98
CA ASP A 112 6.88 -26.77 -16.15
C ASP A 112 5.45 -27.22 -16.50
N GLY A 113 5.25 -28.55 -16.66
CA GLY A 113 3.95 -29.12 -17.01
C GLY A 113 2.85 -28.85 -15.97
N ASP A 114 3.22 -28.50 -14.73
CA ASP A 114 2.32 -28.25 -13.60
C ASP A 114 2.20 -26.78 -13.22
N ALA A 115 2.87 -25.87 -13.94
CA ALA A 115 2.95 -24.46 -13.59
C ALA A 115 1.57 -23.81 -13.39
N GLN A 116 0.59 -24.11 -14.24
CA GLN A 116 -0.78 -23.60 -14.11
C GLN A 116 -1.47 -24.10 -12.82
N THR A 117 -1.32 -25.38 -12.50
CA THR A 117 -1.88 -25.98 -11.27
C THR A 117 -1.27 -25.33 -10.04
N GLN A 118 0.05 -25.19 -10.00
CA GLN A 118 0.76 -24.55 -8.91
C GLN A 118 0.38 -23.04 -8.76
N ALA A 119 0.10 -22.37 -9.87
CA ALA A 119 -0.37 -20.99 -9.87
C ALA A 119 -1.79 -20.89 -9.27
N LEU A 120 -2.71 -21.81 -9.61
CA LEU A 120 -4.05 -21.91 -9.00
C LEU A 120 -3.94 -22.15 -7.50
N GLU A 121 -3.05 -23.04 -7.05
CA GLU A 121 -2.82 -23.27 -5.62
C GLU A 121 -2.28 -22.02 -4.91
N ALA A 122 -1.39 -21.27 -5.55
CA ALA A 122 -0.86 -20.02 -5.01
C ALA A 122 -1.96 -18.96 -4.83
N VAL A 123 -2.86 -18.84 -5.81
CA VAL A 123 -4.04 -17.96 -5.74
C VAL A 123 -5.00 -18.44 -4.64
N ALA A 124 -5.26 -19.74 -4.54
CA ALA A 124 -6.10 -20.29 -3.49
C ALA A 124 -5.54 -19.99 -2.08
N ALA A 125 -4.23 -20.16 -1.87
CA ALA A 125 -3.57 -19.81 -0.61
C ALA A 125 -3.62 -18.31 -0.30
N TYR A 126 -3.48 -17.46 -1.32
CA TYR A 126 -3.68 -16.02 -1.22
C TYR A 126 -5.09 -15.71 -0.72
N THR A 127 -6.10 -16.15 -1.42
CA THR A 127 -7.51 -15.90 -1.09
C THR A 127 -7.88 -16.40 0.30
N GLN A 128 -7.50 -17.64 0.65
CA GLN A 128 -7.75 -18.21 1.96
C GLN A 128 -7.09 -17.46 3.12
N THR A 129 -6.00 -16.74 2.85
CA THR A 129 -5.35 -15.91 3.86
C THR A 129 -6.24 -14.73 4.21
N PHE A 130 -6.87 -14.10 3.23
CA PHE A 130 -7.77 -12.95 3.43
C PHE A 130 -9.15 -13.37 3.94
N ASN A 131 -9.71 -14.51 3.52
CA ASN A 131 -10.96 -15.06 4.06
C ASN A 131 -10.95 -15.23 5.60
N LYS A 132 -9.77 -15.30 6.21
CA LYS A 132 -9.62 -15.39 7.67
C LYS A 132 -9.59 -14.03 8.37
N MET A 133 -9.67 -12.92 7.63
CA MET A 133 -9.60 -11.56 8.14
C MET A 133 -11.00 -10.97 8.22
N ARG A 134 -11.53 -10.78 9.45
CA ARG A 134 -12.93 -10.38 9.67
C ARG A 134 -13.21 -8.89 9.54
N PHE A 135 -12.18 -8.07 9.32
CA PHE A 135 -12.30 -6.62 9.20
C PHE A 135 -12.39 -6.15 7.74
N ILE A 136 -12.35 -7.07 6.76
CA ILE A 136 -12.37 -6.73 5.34
C ILE A 136 -13.75 -6.15 4.99
N GLU A 137 -13.74 -4.91 4.52
CA GLU A 137 -14.87 -4.18 3.96
C GLU A 137 -14.67 -3.94 2.47
N THR A 138 -15.41 -3.03 1.88
CA THR A 138 -15.37 -2.79 0.43
C THR A 138 -14.01 -2.31 -0.04
N GLU A 139 -13.37 -1.40 0.71
CA GLU A 139 -12.07 -0.80 0.35
C GLU A 139 -10.96 -1.86 0.39
N GLU A 140 -10.86 -2.62 1.47
CA GLU A 140 -9.86 -3.69 1.61
C GLU A 140 -10.06 -4.79 0.56
N ARG A 141 -11.31 -5.09 0.22
CA ARG A 141 -11.64 -6.06 -0.84
C ARG A 141 -11.07 -5.63 -2.19
N ASP A 142 -11.26 -4.37 -2.53
CA ASP A 142 -10.76 -3.81 -3.79
C ASP A 142 -9.22 -3.79 -3.80
N GLU A 143 -8.58 -3.42 -2.69
CA GLU A 143 -7.12 -3.47 -2.55
C GLU A 143 -6.56 -4.89 -2.70
N ILE A 144 -7.20 -5.90 -2.10
CA ILE A 144 -6.80 -7.30 -2.22
C ILE A 144 -6.89 -7.77 -3.68
N TYR A 145 -7.99 -7.45 -4.36
CA TYR A 145 -8.17 -7.76 -5.76
C TYR A 145 -7.13 -7.06 -6.64
N MET A 146 -6.94 -5.76 -6.46
CA MET A 146 -5.97 -4.97 -7.24
C MET A 146 -4.53 -5.43 -7.00
N ALA A 147 -4.18 -5.85 -5.78
CA ALA A 147 -2.88 -6.42 -5.48
C ALA A 147 -2.63 -7.74 -6.24
N LEU A 148 -3.63 -8.63 -6.31
CA LEU A 148 -3.53 -9.86 -7.11
C LEU A 148 -3.43 -9.52 -8.62
N ARG A 149 -4.28 -8.62 -9.13
CA ARG A 149 -4.19 -8.16 -10.52
C ARG A 149 -2.81 -7.61 -10.86
N GLY A 150 -2.24 -6.78 -9.99
CA GLY A 150 -0.89 -6.23 -10.17
C GLY A 150 0.20 -7.31 -10.25
N ILE A 151 0.07 -8.41 -9.49
CA ILE A 151 0.96 -9.57 -9.64
C ILE A 151 0.80 -10.17 -11.03
N LEU A 152 -0.42 -10.47 -11.47
CA LEU A 152 -0.70 -11.13 -12.74
C LEU A 152 -0.30 -10.28 -13.96
N ASP A 153 -0.52 -8.96 -13.88
CA ASP A 153 -0.17 -8.03 -14.94
C ASP A 153 1.37 -7.90 -15.10
N ALA A 154 2.12 -8.07 -14.01
CA ALA A 154 3.58 -8.04 -14.00
C ALA A 154 4.24 -9.34 -14.46
N LEU A 155 3.48 -10.42 -14.66
CA LEU A 155 4.05 -11.71 -15.09
C LEU A 155 4.62 -11.63 -16.51
N PRO A 156 5.83 -12.18 -16.75
CA PRO A 156 6.39 -12.26 -18.09
C PRO A 156 5.62 -13.25 -18.97
N GLY A 157 5.38 -12.88 -20.23
CA GLY A 157 4.75 -13.76 -21.23
C GLY A 157 3.29 -14.12 -20.92
N ASP A 158 2.79 -15.11 -21.67
CA ASP A 158 1.40 -15.60 -21.61
C ASP A 158 1.34 -17.07 -21.18
N THR A 159 2.33 -17.52 -20.42
CA THR A 159 2.47 -18.94 -20.03
C THR A 159 1.37 -19.39 -19.07
N LEU A 160 0.92 -18.49 -18.19
CA LEU A 160 -0.14 -18.75 -17.23
C LEU A 160 -1.47 -18.14 -17.73
N GLN A 161 -2.54 -18.91 -17.60
CA GLN A 161 -3.90 -18.47 -17.95
C GLN A 161 -4.43 -17.51 -16.87
N LYS A 162 -4.16 -16.22 -17.04
CA LYS A 162 -4.44 -15.17 -16.03
C LYS A 162 -5.94 -15.09 -15.69
N ASP A 163 -6.82 -15.25 -16.68
CA ASP A 163 -8.27 -15.22 -16.47
C ASP A 163 -8.75 -16.36 -15.56
N ALA A 164 -8.19 -17.57 -15.73
CA ALA A 164 -8.50 -18.70 -14.85
C ALA A 164 -8.02 -18.47 -13.41
N LEU A 165 -6.92 -17.74 -13.21
CA LEU A 165 -6.42 -17.38 -11.88
C LEU A 165 -7.33 -16.35 -11.20
N ILE A 166 -7.86 -15.39 -11.95
CA ILE A 166 -8.86 -14.43 -11.43
C ILE A 166 -10.16 -15.15 -11.12
N GLU A 167 -10.62 -16.04 -12.01
CA GLU A 167 -11.84 -16.85 -11.77
C GLU A 167 -11.70 -17.69 -10.49
N GLN A 168 -10.55 -18.32 -10.26
CA GLN A 168 -10.25 -19.06 -9.03
C GLN A 168 -10.35 -18.17 -7.78
N PHE A 169 -9.80 -16.94 -7.85
CA PHE A 169 -9.91 -15.97 -6.76
C PHE A 169 -11.37 -15.62 -6.47
N GLU A 170 -12.15 -15.28 -7.51
CA GLU A 170 -13.56 -14.92 -7.39
C GLU A 170 -14.43 -16.07 -6.83
N GLN A 171 -14.12 -17.30 -7.19
CA GLN A 171 -14.85 -18.48 -6.69
C GLN A 171 -14.54 -18.81 -5.22
N LEU A 172 -13.33 -18.49 -4.76
CA LEU A 172 -12.87 -18.86 -3.41
C LEU A 172 -13.03 -17.76 -2.37
N ARG A 173 -13.19 -16.50 -2.79
CA ARG A 173 -13.35 -15.39 -1.83
C ARG A 173 -14.72 -15.43 -1.15
N ASP A 174 -14.73 -15.17 0.16
CA ASP A 174 -15.93 -15.08 1.01
C ASP A 174 -15.96 -13.80 1.87
N PHE A 175 -15.21 -12.77 1.46
CA PHE A 175 -15.18 -11.44 2.06
C PHE A 175 -15.77 -10.38 1.11
#